data_0d8b5f5bbcfce6a421cae040f521a122
#
_entry.id   0d8b5f5bbcfce6a421cae040f521a122
#
_cell.length_a   1.000
_cell.length_b   1.000
_cell.length_c   1.000
_cell.angle_alpha   90.00
_cell.angle_beta   90.00
_cell.angle_gamma   90.00
#
_symmetry.space_group_name_H-M   'P 1'
#
loop_
_entity.id
_entity.type
_entity.pdbx_description
1 polymer ?
#
loop_
_entity_poly.entity_id
_entity_poly.type
_entity_poly.pdbx_seq_one_letter_code
_entity_poly.pdbx_strand_id
1 'polypeptide(L)'
;MGKATREAYGNALARIGKENTNIIVLDADLSKSTKTDTFKGSCPERFFNVGIAEQNLISVGAGLAAAGKIPFVSSFSMFATGRAFEQIRNAVCYPKLNVKVCATHAGITVGEDGATHQSLEDISCMRTLPNMTVVVPADERETEAVIEWAASYEGPVYVRLGRAGVDDVTTEGYTFVPGKSTTLVEGSDVTIIACGALVGPAVEAAKLLGESNVSARVINMASIKPIDADAIIKAAAETGAIVTAEEHNIIGGLGSAVSEVVVANKPVPMEFVGVRDTFGESGTPKELLAKYGLTAKDIVEAVKRVITRK
;
A
#
# COMPACT_ATOMS: atom_id res chain seq x y z
N MET A 1 -5.35 2.24 18.42
CA MET A 1 -5.20 1.46 17.18
C MET A 1 -6.51 1.53 16.46
N GLY A 2 -6.54 2.10 15.26
CA GLY A 2 -7.74 2.25 14.44
C GLY A 2 -8.12 0.95 13.72
N LYS A 3 -8.95 1.03 12.69
CA LYS A 3 -9.39 -0.13 11.92
C LYS A 3 -8.30 -0.66 10.98
N ALA A 4 -8.43 -1.93 10.61
CA ALA A 4 -7.61 -2.51 9.54
C ALA A 4 -8.06 -1.97 8.16
N THR A 5 -7.12 -1.71 7.27
CA THR A 5 -7.43 -1.20 5.92
C THR A 5 -8.31 -2.16 5.12
N ARG A 6 -8.20 -3.50 5.33
CA ARG A 6 -9.13 -4.47 4.73
C ARG A 6 -10.59 -4.30 5.18
N GLU A 7 -10.82 -3.84 6.42
CA GLU A 7 -12.19 -3.60 6.93
C GLU A 7 -12.78 -2.33 6.29
N ALA A 8 -11.99 -1.27 6.19
CA ALA A 8 -12.36 -0.06 5.46
C ALA A 8 -12.68 -0.36 3.99
N TYR A 9 -11.85 -1.20 3.34
CA TYR A 9 -12.10 -1.70 1.99
C TYR A 9 -13.46 -2.37 1.84
N GLY A 10 -13.77 -3.37 2.69
CA GLY A 10 -15.04 -4.08 2.63
C GLY A 10 -16.25 -3.16 2.79
N ASN A 11 -16.17 -2.20 3.73
CA ASN A 11 -17.22 -1.22 3.98
C ASN A 11 -17.42 -0.25 2.81
N ALA A 12 -16.33 0.34 2.31
CA ALA A 12 -16.36 1.24 1.16
C ALA A 12 -16.93 0.53 -0.08
N LEU A 13 -16.46 -0.69 -0.36
CA LEU A 13 -16.90 -1.48 -1.50
C LEU A 13 -18.40 -1.81 -1.44
N ALA A 14 -18.91 -2.18 -0.26
CA ALA A 14 -20.34 -2.44 -0.07
C ALA A 14 -21.20 -1.18 -0.25
N ARG A 15 -20.67 0.00 0.14
CA ARG A 15 -21.36 1.29 -0.05
C ARG A 15 -21.42 1.67 -1.52
N ILE A 16 -20.27 1.77 -2.19
CA ILE A 16 -20.22 2.17 -3.62
C ILE A 16 -20.92 1.17 -4.53
N GLY A 17 -20.94 -0.12 -4.16
CA GLY A 17 -21.63 -1.16 -4.90
C GLY A 17 -23.14 -0.96 -4.98
N LYS A 18 -23.77 -0.32 -3.98
CA LYS A 18 -25.21 0.03 -4.02
C LYS A 18 -25.48 1.14 -5.03
N GLU A 19 -24.52 2.04 -5.23
CA GLU A 19 -24.64 3.21 -6.09
C GLU A 19 -24.27 2.90 -7.55
N ASN A 20 -23.31 2.00 -7.76
CA ASN A 20 -22.78 1.65 -9.08
C ASN A 20 -22.97 0.15 -9.40
N THR A 21 -23.94 -0.15 -10.26
CA THR A 21 -24.29 -1.52 -10.67
C THR A 21 -23.27 -2.17 -11.62
N ASN A 22 -22.30 -1.43 -12.12
CA ASN A 22 -21.20 -2.00 -12.93
C ASN A 22 -20.09 -2.63 -12.06
N ILE A 23 -20.07 -2.34 -10.76
CA ILE A 23 -19.12 -2.96 -9.84
C ILE A 23 -19.50 -4.44 -9.64
N ILE A 24 -18.54 -5.30 -9.91
CA ILE A 24 -18.57 -6.75 -9.69
C ILE A 24 -17.43 -7.12 -8.73
N VAL A 25 -17.70 -7.96 -7.75
CA VAL A 25 -16.66 -8.38 -6.79
C VAL A 25 -16.38 -9.88 -6.94
N LEU A 26 -15.11 -10.23 -7.07
CA LEU A 26 -14.66 -11.62 -7.13
C LEU A 26 -13.68 -11.91 -6.00
N ASP A 27 -13.74 -13.11 -5.45
CA ASP A 27 -12.88 -13.56 -4.36
C ASP A 27 -12.42 -15.01 -4.59
N ALA A 28 -11.22 -15.33 -4.16
CA ALA A 28 -10.63 -16.66 -4.24
C ALA A 28 -10.78 -17.44 -2.93
N ASP A 29 -12.03 -17.59 -2.46
CA ASP A 29 -12.42 -18.36 -1.26
C ASP A 29 -11.91 -17.82 0.08
N LEU A 30 -11.62 -16.53 0.14
CA LEU A 30 -11.13 -15.83 1.33
C LEU A 30 -12.03 -14.67 1.79
N SER A 31 -13.28 -14.62 1.33
CA SER A 31 -14.17 -13.46 1.45
C SER A 31 -14.34 -12.91 2.89
N LYS A 32 -14.38 -13.78 3.90
CA LYS A 32 -14.42 -13.36 5.31
C LYS A 32 -13.12 -12.65 5.75
N SER A 33 -12.00 -13.09 5.23
CA SER A 33 -10.68 -12.55 5.55
C SER A 33 -10.40 -11.25 4.77
N THR A 34 -10.73 -11.22 3.49
CA THR A 34 -10.59 -10.04 2.62
C THR A 34 -11.65 -8.98 2.88
N LYS A 35 -12.73 -9.32 3.60
CA LYS A 35 -13.91 -8.47 3.87
C LYS A 35 -14.80 -8.23 2.64
N THR A 36 -14.61 -8.96 1.56
CA THR A 36 -15.52 -8.92 0.41
C THR A 36 -16.90 -9.53 0.70
N ASP A 37 -17.02 -10.32 1.80
CA ASP A 37 -18.31 -10.79 2.32
C ASP A 37 -19.25 -9.64 2.73
N THR A 38 -18.74 -8.47 3.09
CA THR A 38 -19.55 -7.26 3.33
C THR A 38 -20.27 -6.81 2.06
N PHE A 39 -19.58 -6.81 0.92
CA PHE A 39 -20.21 -6.57 -0.38
C PHE A 39 -21.21 -7.67 -0.75
N LYS A 40 -20.86 -8.93 -0.55
CA LYS A 40 -21.77 -10.07 -0.76
C LYS A 40 -23.08 -9.90 0.02
N GLY A 41 -23.02 -9.43 1.26
CA GLY A 41 -24.21 -9.15 2.07
C GLY A 41 -25.11 -8.03 1.51
N SER A 42 -24.53 -7.09 0.77
CA SER A 42 -25.25 -5.93 0.21
C SER A 42 -25.70 -6.14 -1.25
N CYS A 43 -24.88 -6.86 -2.04
CA CYS A 43 -25.06 -7.03 -3.49
C CYS A 43 -24.72 -8.47 -3.90
N PRO A 44 -25.48 -9.48 -3.41
CA PRO A 44 -25.13 -10.89 -3.59
C PRO A 44 -25.11 -11.33 -5.06
N GLU A 45 -25.91 -10.73 -5.92
CA GLU A 45 -26.01 -11.03 -7.36
C GLU A 45 -24.80 -10.59 -8.18
N ARG A 46 -23.91 -9.78 -7.57
CA ARG A 46 -22.68 -9.27 -8.20
C ARG A 46 -21.42 -9.68 -7.45
N PHE A 47 -21.54 -10.69 -6.58
CA PHE A 47 -20.44 -11.32 -5.89
C PHE A 47 -20.20 -12.73 -6.41
N PHE A 48 -18.95 -13.05 -6.75
CA PHE A 48 -18.58 -14.37 -7.25
C PHE A 48 -17.37 -14.92 -6.48
N ASN A 49 -17.52 -16.11 -5.91
CA ASN A 49 -16.41 -16.88 -5.36
C ASN A 49 -15.93 -17.87 -6.44
N VAL A 50 -14.68 -17.73 -6.87
CA VAL A 50 -14.09 -18.57 -7.93
C VAL A 50 -13.34 -19.79 -7.37
N GLY A 51 -13.39 -20.00 -6.07
CA GLY A 51 -12.61 -21.02 -5.36
C GLY A 51 -11.13 -20.61 -5.19
N ILE A 52 -10.31 -21.51 -4.69
CA ILE A 52 -8.85 -21.30 -4.48
C ILE A 52 -8.15 -21.35 -5.84
N ALA A 53 -8.35 -20.33 -6.67
CA ALA A 53 -7.91 -20.30 -8.07
C ALA A 53 -7.57 -18.85 -8.51
N GLU A 54 -6.48 -18.27 -7.99
CA GLU A 54 -6.14 -16.87 -8.17
C GLU A 54 -5.86 -16.49 -9.63
N GLN A 55 -5.30 -17.40 -10.42
CA GLN A 55 -5.11 -17.19 -11.86
C GLN A 55 -6.46 -17.06 -12.58
N ASN A 56 -7.43 -17.94 -12.22
CA ASN A 56 -8.80 -17.84 -12.72
C ASN A 56 -9.49 -16.57 -12.23
N LEU A 57 -9.31 -16.17 -10.98
CA LEU A 57 -9.81 -14.92 -10.40
C LEU A 57 -9.45 -13.72 -11.28
N ILE A 58 -8.17 -13.57 -11.61
CA ILE A 58 -7.68 -12.47 -12.44
C ILE A 58 -8.21 -12.58 -13.88
N SER A 59 -8.22 -13.77 -14.45
CA SER A 59 -8.66 -13.98 -15.83
C SER A 59 -10.17 -13.71 -16.01
N VAL A 60 -11.00 -14.14 -15.06
CA VAL A 60 -12.45 -13.83 -15.04
C VAL A 60 -12.67 -12.33 -14.84
N GLY A 61 -11.92 -11.69 -13.93
CA GLY A 61 -11.94 -10.24 -13.75
C GLY A 61 -11.59 -9.50 -15.04
N ALA A 62 -10.55 -9.93 -15.76
CA ALA A 62 -10.18 -9.35 -17.05
C ALA A 62 -11.29 -9.48 -18.09
N GLY A 63 -11.94 -10.65 -18.18
CA GLY A 63 -13.09 -10.88 -19.07
C GLY A 63 -14.28 -9.96 -18.76
N LEU A 64 -14.59 -9.78 -17.48
CA LEU A 64 -15.67 -8.87 -17.04
C LEU A 64 -15.33 -7.41 -17.35
N ALA A 65 -14.08 -7.00 -17.18
CA ALA A 65 -13.65 -5.66 -17.55
C ALA A 65 -13.72 -5.42 -19.07
N ALA A 66 -13.34 -6.41 -19.86
CA ALA A 66 -13.51 -6.35 -21.34
C ALA A 66 -14.99 -6.25 -21.77
N ALA A 67 -15.90 -6.76 -20.94
CA ALA A 67 -17.36 -6.62 -21.13
C ALA A 67 -17.94 -5.32 -20.53
N GLY A 68 -17.09 -4.35 -20.12
CA GLY A 68 -17.51 -3.04 -19.63
C GLY A 68 -17.91 -3.02 -18.14
N LYS A 69 -17.55 -4.04 -17.35
CA LYS A 69 -17.74 -4.03 -15.90
C LYS A 69 -16.52 -3.47 -15.16
N ILE A 70 -16.70 -3.19 -13.87
CA ILE A 70 -15.65 -2.71 -12.97
C ILE A 70 -15.38 -3.82 -11.93
N PRO A 71 -14.57 -4.84 -12.27
CA PRO A 71 -14.28 -5.92 -11.34
C PRO A 71 -13.28 -5.48 -10.26
N PHE A 72 -13.64 -5.69 -9.00
CA PHE A 72 -12.77 -5.72 -7.84
C PHE A 72 -12.46 -7.18 -7.52
N VAL A 73 -11.19 -7.57 -7.66
CA VAL A 73 -10.73 -8.94 -7.45
C VAL A 73 -9.87 -9.02 -6.19
N SER A 74 -10.18 -9.97 -5.30
CA SER A 74 -9.55 -10.04 -3.98
C SER A 74 -9.06 -11.44 -3.63
N SER A 75 -7.87 -11.48 -3.07
CA SER A 75 -7.23 -12.60 -2.39
C SER A 75 -6.19 -12.04 -1.42
N PHE A 76 -5.39 -12.89 -0.77
CA PHE A 76 -4.21 -12.41 -0.05
C PHE A 76 -3.15 -11.92 -1.04
N SER A 77 -2.39 -10.92 -0.60
CA SER A 77 -1.38 -10.25 -1.44
C SER A 77 -0.39 -11.24 -2.04
N MET A 78 0.13 -12.18 -1.23
CA MET A 78 1.05 -13.20 -1.70
C MET A 78 0.48 -14.04 -2.85
N PHE A 79 -0.79 -14.38 -2.77
CA PHE A 79 -1.43 -15.23 -3.79
C PHE A 79 -1.87 -14.43 -5.02
N ALA A 80 -2.42 -13.24 -4.82
CA ALA A 80 -2.82 -12.38 -5.94
C ALA A 80 -1.61 -11.95 -6.78
N THR A 81 -0.53 -11.49 -6.14
CA THR A 81 0.63 -10.92 -6.84
C THR A 81 1.69 -11.95 -7.22
N GLY A 82 1.85 -13.01 -6.44
CA GLY A 82 2.81 -14.06 -6.72
C GLY A 82 2.27 -15.11 -7.70
N ARG A 83 1.18 -15.81 -7.30
CA ARG A 83 0.62 -16.91 -8.10
C ARG A 83 -0.01 -16.45 -9.42
N ALA A 84 -0.70 -15.30 -9.43
CA ALA A 84 -1.39 -14.79 -10.61
C ALA A 84 -0.64 -13.63 -11.31
N PHE A 85 0.66 -13.47 -11.07
CA PHE A 85 1.45 -12.37 -11.65
C PHE A 85 1.36 -12.29 -13.16
N GLU A 86 1.48 -13.43 -13.85
CA GLU A 86 1.42 -13.50 -15.30
C GLU A 86 0.05 -13.07 -15.83
N GLN A 87 -1.04 -13.48 -15.19
CA GLN A 87 -2.39 -13.09 -15.57
C GLN A 87 -2.63 -11.59 -15.36
N ILE A 88 -2.14 -11.02 -14.26
CA ILE A 88 -2.18 -9.57 -14.05
C ILE A 88 -1.42 -8.86 -15.17
N ARG A 89 -0.21 -9.33 -15.48
CA ARG A 89 0.62 -8.73 -16.53
C ARG A 89 -0.04 -8.79 -17.91
N ASN A 90 -0.47 -9.96 -18.34
CA ASN A 90 -0.87 -10.20 -19.73
C ASN A 90 -2.37 -9.99 -19.96
N ALA A 91 -3.23 -10.37 -19.01
CA ALA A 91 -4.67 -10.24 -19.19
C ALA A 91 -5.22 -8.88 -18.68
N VAL A 92 -4.51 -8.19 -17.79
CA VAL A 92 -4.98 -6.93 -17.20
C VAL A 92 -4.13 -5.74 -17.66
N CYS A 93 -2.82 -5.75 -17.36
CA CYS A 93 -1.96 -4.58 -17.61
C CYS A 93 -1.68 -4.34 -19.09
N TYR A 94 -1.38 -5.39 -19.85
CA TYR A 94 -1.04 -5.25 -21.28
C TYR A 94 -2.21 -4.65 -22.10
N PRO A 95 -3.46 -5.14 -22.00
CA PRO A 95 -4.60 -4.53 -22.66
C PRO A 95 -5.19 -3.32 -21.93
N LYS A 96 -4.63 -2.89 -20.78
CA LYS A 96 -5.10 -1.76 -19.95
C LYS A 96 -6.53 -1.93 -19.44
N LEU A 97 -6.94 -3.15 -19.10
CA LEU A 97 -8.30 -3.40 -18.64
C LEU A 97 -8.57 -2.81 -17.25
N ASN A 98 -9.81 -2.40 -17.05
CA ASN A 98 -10.29 -1.73 -15.84
C ASN A 98 -10.51 -2.71 -14.67
N VAL A 99 -9.47 -3.39 -14.21
CA VAL A 99 -9.50 -4.34 -13.11
C VAL A 99 -8.86 -3.74 -11.85
N LYS A 100 -9.52 -3.87 -10.71
CA LYS A 100 -9.03 -3.44 -9.39
C LYS A 100 -8.57 -4.67 -8.61
N VAL A 101 -7.26 -4.88 -8.53
CA VAL A 101 -6.65 -5.95 -7.73
C VAL A 101 -6.48 -5.43 -6.31
N CYS A 102 -7.44 -5.72 -5.44
CA CYS A 102 -7.45 -5.29 -4.04
C CYS A 102 -7.00 -6.46 -3.17
N ALA A 103 -5.69 -6.50 -2.90
CA ALA A 103 -5.07 -7.60 -2.18
C ALA A 103 -4.88 -7.27 -0.70
N THR A 104 -5.36 -8.15 0.17
CA THR A 104 -5.26 -8.01 1.63
C THR A 104 -4.14 -8.86 2.21
N HIS A 105 -3.88 -8.74 3.50
CA HIS A 105 -2.86 -9.53 4.20
C HIS A 105 -1.47 -9.32 3.59
N ALA A 106 -1.14 -8.08 3.20
CA ALA A 106 0.19 -7.74 2.75
C ALA A 106 1.12 -7.44 3.94
N GLY A 107 2.40 -7.73 3.78
CA GLY A 107 3.43 -7.39 4.74
C GLY A 107 3.61 -8.40 5.87
N ILE A 108 4.46 -8.05 6.82
CA ILE A 108 4.84 -8.93 7.95
C ILE A 108 3.74 -8.99 9.02
N THR A 109 2.86 -7.97 9.08
CA THR A 109 1.73 -7.90 10.02
C THR A 109 0.59 -8.86 9.69
N VAL A 110 0.72 -9.70 8.67
CA VAL A 110 -0.08 -10.93 8.54
C VAL A 110 0.01 -11.75 9.81
N GLY A 111 1.17 -11.78 10.43
CA GLY A 111 1.35 -12.31 11.76
C GLY A 111 1.54 -13.83 11.79
N GLU A 112 0.65 -14.52 12.47
CA GLU A 112 0.78 -15.93 12.85
C GLU A 112 0.84 -16.90 11.66
N ASP A 113 0.25 -16.53 10.51
CA ASP A 113 0.26 -17.33 9.27
C ASP A 113 1.68 -17.53 8.71
N GLY A 114 2.61 -16.65 9.06
CA GLY A 114 4.03 -16.78 8.80
C GLY A 114 4.46 -16.52 7.35
N ALA A 115 5.71 -16.85 7.04
CA ALA A 115 6.42 -16.49 5.82
C ALA A 115 5.69 -16.83 4.52
N THR A 116 4.92 -17.91 4.48
CA THR A 116 4.21 -18.35 3.26
C THR A 116 3.05 -17.43 2.87
N HIS A 117 2.59 -16.59 3.80
CA HIS A 117 1.46 -15.67 3.63
C HIS A 117 1.90 -14.20 3.67
N GLN A 118 3.09 -13.91 4.22
CA GLN A 118 3.66 -12.56 4.35
C GLN A 118 4.26 -12.11 3.03
N SER A 119 3.52 -11.33 2.24
CA SER A 119 4.04 -10.75 1.00
C SER A 119 4.92 -9.54 1.32
N LEU A 120 6.20 -9.63 1.02
CA LEU A 120 7.20 -8.58 1.21
C LEU A 120 7.78 -8.08 -0.12
N GLU A 121 7.24 -8.53 -1.25
CA GLU A 121 7.67 -8.23 -2.61
C GLU A 121 6.55 -7.77 -3.54
N ASP A 122 5.33 -7.65 -3.05
CA ASP A 122 4.14 -7.33 -3.83
C ASP A 122 4.20 -5.93 -4.47
N ILE A 123 4.67 -4.91 -3.75
CA ILE A 123 4.83 -3.57 -4.30
C ILE A 123 5.83 -3.61 -5.46
N SER A 124 6.99 -4.28 -5.29
CA SER A 124 8.01 -4.39 -6.33
C SER A 124 7.47 -5.11 -7.57
N CYS A 125 6.76 -6.22 -7.40
CA CYS A 125 6.13 -6.96 -8.49
C CYS A 125 5.14 -6.10 -9.26
N MET A 126 4.25 -5.39 -8.56
CA MET A 126 3.18 -4.62 -9.19
C MET A 126 3.69 -3.31 -9.82
N ARG A 127 4.67 -2.62 -9.20
CA ARG A 127 5.20 -1.38 -9.76
C ARG A 127 6.03 -1.58 -11.04
N THR A 128 6.60 -2.77 -11.27
CA THR A 128 7.33 -3.08 -12.51
C THR A 128 6.42 -3.27 -13.72
N LEU A 129 5.12 -3.55 -13.51
CA LEU A 129 4.19 -3.78 -14.62
C LEU A 129 3.79 -2.46 -15.29
N PRO A 130 3.98 -2.31 -16.63
CA PRO A 130 3.46 -1.17 -17.36
C PRO A 130 1.94 -1.02 -17.15
N ASN A 131 1.46 0.22 -17.12
CA ASN A 131 0.06 0.61 -16.96
C ASN A 131 -0.56 0.33 -15.57
N MET A 132 0.06 -0.47 -14.69
CA MET A 132 -0.44 -0.70 -13.34
C MET A 132 -0.27 0.57 -12.48
N THR A 133 -1.35 1.02 -11.86
CA THR A 133 -1.30 1.99 -10.75
C THR A 133 -1.18 1.24 -9.43
N VAL A 134 -0.27 1.68 -8.54
CA VAL A 134 0.02 1.00 -7.26
C VAL A 134 -0.24 1.94 -6.11
N VAL A 135 -1.15 1.57 -5.20
CA VAL A 135 -1.58 2.39 -4.07
C VAL A 135 -1.52 1.60 -2.77
N VAL A 136 -1.00 2.23 -1.71
CA VAL A 136 -0.79 1.65 -0.37
C VAL A 136 -1.36 2.60 0.68
N PRO A 137 -2.68 2.57 0.95
CA PRO A 137 -3.30 3.48 1.91
C PRO A 137 -2.85 3.22 3.34
N ALA A 138 -2.76 4.29 4.14
CA ALA A 138 -2.23 4.27 5.50
C ALA A 138 -3.30 3.95 6.57
N ASP A 139 -4.54 4.38 6.39
CA ASP A 139 -5.61 4.25 7.38
C ASP A 139 -7.00 4.01 6.75
N GLU A 140 -8.03 4.02 7.61
CA GLU A 140 -9.42 3.81 7.20
C GLU A 140 -9.86 4.85 6.17
N ARG A 141 -9.70 6.15 6.46
CA ARG A 141 -10.19 7.24 5.60
C ARG A 141 -9.48 7.28 4.25
N GLU A 142 -8.17 7.10 4.26
CA GLU A 142 -7.41 7.02 3.02
C GLU A 142 -7.83 5.80 2.19
N THR A 143 -8.07 4.65 2.84
CA THR A 143 -8.56 3.45 2.16
C THR A 143 -9.91 3.70 1.49
N GLU A 144 -10.87 4.30 2.21
CA GLU A 144 -12.19 4.63 1.64
C GLU A 144 -12.07 5.55 0.43
N ALA A 145 -11.28 6.63 0.53
CA ALA A 145 -11.04 7.56 -0.56
C ALA A 145 -10.35 6.88 -1.77
N VAL A 146 -9.41 5.98 -1.53
CA VAL A 146 -8.74 5.18 -2.57
C VAL A 146 -9.72 4.27 -3.29
N ILE A 147 -10.62 3.60 -2.57
CA ILE A 147 -11.60 2.68 -3.17
C ILE A 147 -12.65 3.43 -3.99
N GLU A 148 -13.12 4.59 -3.52
CA GLU A 148 -14.02 5.47 -4.28
C GLU A 148 -13.34 5.97 -5.57
N TRP A 149 -12.11 6.46 -5.45
CA TRP A 149 -11.31 6.87 -6.61
C TRP A 149 -11.10 5.70 -7.59
N ALA A 150 -10.71 4.53 -7.08
CA ALA A 150 -10.45 3.35 -7.93
C ALA A 150 -11.69 2.93 -8.72
N ALA A 151 -12.89 3.05 -8.14
CA ALA A 151 -14.15 2.77 -8.85
C ALA A 151 -14.42 3.73 -10.02
N SER A 152 -13.92 4.96 -9.96
CA SER A 152 -14.07 5.99 -11.02
C SER A 152 -12.90 6.03 -12.01
N TYR A 153 -11.74 5.50 -11.64
CA TYR A 153 -10.54 5.49 -12.48
C TYR A 153 -10.62 4.37 -13.51
N GLU A 154 -10.36 4.68 -14.77
CA GLU A 154 -10.31 3.70 -15.86
C GLU A 154 -8.88 3.19 -16.06
N GLY A 155 -8.67 1.92 -15.80
CA GLY A 155 -7.38 1.26 -15.91
C GLY A 155 -7.07 0.31 -14.75
N PRO A 156 -5.94 -0.43 -14.84
CA PRO A 156 -5.55 -1.38 -13.81
C PRO A 156 -5.04 -0.68 -12.55
N VAL A 157 -5.52 -1.13 -11.40
CA VAL A 157 -5.11 -0.63 -10.08
C VAL A 157 -4.78 -1.80 -9.16
N TYR A 158 -3.66 -1.74 -8.49
CA TYR A 158 -3.32 -2.57 -7.34
C TYR A 158 -3.49 -1.75 -6.07
N VAL A 159 -4.36 -2.21 -5.16
CA VAL A 159 -4.54 -1.61 -3.83
C VAL A 159 -4.03 -2.60 -2.79
N ARG A 160 -2.99 -2.19 -2.05
CA ARG A 160 -2.35 -2.97 -1.00
C ARG A 160 -3.01 -2.74 0.35
N LEU A 161 -3.52 -3.79 0.97
CA LEU A 161 -4.30 -3.71 2.21
C LEU A 161 -3.72 -4.62 3.30
N GLY A 162 -3.72 -4.13 4.54
CA GLY A 162 -3.23 -4.86 5.72
C GLY A 162 -4.32 -5.66 6.45
N ARG A 163 -3.88 -6.65 7.25
CA ARG A 163 -4.71 -7.43 8.18
C ARG A 163 -4.85 -6.75 9.52
N ALA A 164 -3.76 -6.20 10.05
CA ALA A 164 -3.71 -5.57 11.36
C ALA A 164 -4.37 -4.19 11.36
N GLY A 165 -4.89 -3.75 12.51
CA GLY A 165 -5.34 -2.37 12.68
C GLY A 165 -4.16 -1.40 12.61
N VAL A 166 -4.40 -0.22 12.04
CA VAL A 166 -3.41 0.86 11.87
C VAL A 166 -3.88 2.11 12.60
N ASP A 167 -2.97 3.05 12.85
CA ASP A 167 -3.34 4.33 13.46
C ASP A 167 -3.99 5.26 12.44
N ASP A 168 -4.96 6.06 12.89
CA ASP A 168 -5.58 7.10 12.07
C ASP A 168 -4.58 8.26 11.92
N VAL A 169 -4.17 8.54 10.69
CA VAL A 169 -3.16 9.57 10.36
C VAL A 169 -3.72 10.64 9.43
N THR A 170 -4.80 10.34 8.72
CA THR A 170 -5.48 11.31 7.84
C THR A 170 -6.59 12.05 8.59
N THR A 171 -6.88 13.27 8.14
CA THR A 171 -7.92 14.13 8.74
C THR A 171 -9.29 13.93 8.08
N GLU A 172 -10.33 14.38 8.74
CA GLU A 172 -11.68 14.43 8.15
C GLU A 172 -11.68 15.25 6.85
N GLY A 173 -12.40 14.76 5.83
CA GLY A 173 -12.44 15.38 4.50
C GLY A 173 -11.25 15.04 3.61
N TYR A 174 -10.41 14.06 3.99
CA TYR A 174 -9.31 13.61 3.15
C TYR A 174 -9.80 13.16 1.76
N THR A 175 -9.07 13.56 0.73
CA THR A 175 -9.31 13.17 -0.67
C THR A 175 -8.04 12.57 -1.26
N PHE A 176 -8.18 11.43 -1.92
CA PHE A 176 -7.06 10.80 -2.61
C PHE A 176 -6.89 11.34 -4.03
N VAL A 177 -5.66 11.69 -4.39
CA VAL A 177 -5.28 12.09 -5.75
C VAL A 177 -4.09 11.22 -6.20
N PRO A 178 -4.21 10.43 -7.28
CA PRO A 178 -3.11 9.58 -7.73
C PRO A 178 -1.90 10.41 -8.12
N GLY A 179 -0.71 9.96 -7.70
CA GLY A 179 0.53 10.69 -7.95
C GLY A 179 0.74 11.92 -7.07
N LYS A 180 -0.07 12.11 -6.04
CA LYS A 180 0.13 13.14 -5.02
C LYS A 180 0.29 12.50 -3.64
N SER A 181 1.14 13.13 -2.86
CA SER A 181 1.45 12.76 -1.46
C SER A 181 0.86 13.78 -0.49
N THR A 182 0.78 13.40 0.78
CA THR A 182 0.28 14.29 1.85
C THR A 182 1.38 14.53 2.87
N THR A 183 1.75 15.78 3.12
CA THR A 183 2.61 16.15 4.25
C THR A 183 1.78 16.12 5.53
N LEU A 184 2.13 15.23 6.46
CA LEU A 184 1.46 15.07 7.74
C LEU A 184 2.14 15.87 8.85
N VAL A 185 3.47 16.02 8.79
CA VAL A 185 4.27 16.78 9.73
C VAL A 185 5.26 17.64 8.93
N GLU A 186 5.31 18.91 9.23
CA GLU A 186 6.34 19.81 8.65
C GLU A 186 7.67 19.67 9.39
N GLY A 187 8.79 19.86 8.67
CA GLY A 187 10.13 19.77 9.23
C GLY A 187 11.19 20.22 8.24
N SER A 188 12.38 20.57 8.78
CA SER A 188 13.49 21.18 8.01
C SER A 188 14.77 20.37 7.99
N ASP A 189 14.96 19.41 8.91
CA ASP A 189 16.26 18.74 9.06
C ASP A 189 16.36 17.43 8.26
N VAL A 190 15.26 16.72 8.10
CA VAL A 190 15.17 15.44 7.39
C VAL A 190 13.74 15.23 6.91
N THR A 191 13.56 14.48 5.83
CA THR A 191 12.22 14.02 5.43
C THR A 191 12.09 12.51 5.62
N ILE A 192 11.02 12.08 6.28
CA ILE A 192 10.59 10.68 6.37
C ILE A 192 9.45 10.50 5.36
N ILE A 193 9.63 9.63 4.38
CA ILE A 193 8.59 9.26 3.39
C ILE A 193 8.12 7.86 3.71
N ALA A 194 6.84 7.71 4.07
CA ALA A 194 6.29 6.42 4.47
C ALA A 194 5.03 6.06 3.67
N CYS A 195 4.68 4.78 3.63
CA CYS A 195 3.41 4.31 3.07
C CYS A 195 2.76 3.22 3.95
N GLY A 196 1.45 3.08 3.84
CA GLY A 196 0.70 2.04 4.53
C GLY A 196 0.90 2.04 6.04
N ALA A 197 1.08 0.86 6.61
CA ALA A 197 1.19 0.66 8.06
C ALA A 197 2.36 1.41 8.73
N LEU A 198 3.38 1.84 7.97
CA LEU A 198 4.54 2.55 8.52
C LEU A 198 4.34 4.07 8.62
N VAL A 199 3.22 4.62 8.17
CA VAL A 199 2.92 6.06 8.27
C VAL A 199 2.70 6.47 9.74
N GLY A 200 1.93 5.70 10.51
CA GLY A 200 1.75 5.94 11.94
C GLY A 200 3.09 5.95 12.71
N PRO A 201 3.91 4.89 12.62
CA PRO A 201 5.27 4.88 13.17
C PRO A 201 6.17 6.04 12.70
N ALA A 202 6.01 6.51 11.46
CA ALA A 202 6.77 7.68 10.97
C ALA A 202 6.36 8.98 11.67
N VAL A 203 5.06 9.18 11.90
CA VAL A 203 4.55 10.34 12.69
C VAL A 203 5.04 10.27 14.14
N GLU A 204 5.01 9.09 14.76
CA GLU A 204 5.56 8.88 16.10
C GLU A 204 7.07 9.17 16.14
N ALA A 205 7.82 8.70 15.15
CA ALA A 205 9.26 8.95 15.03
C ALA A 205 9.58 10.45 14.94
N ALA A 206 8.81 11.21 14.16
CA ALA A 206 8.99 12.67 14.07
C ALA A 206 8.76 13.36 15.42
N LYS A 207 7.79 12.92 16.21
CA LYS A 207 7.56 13.42 17.57
C LYS A 207 8.74 13.14 18.48
N LEU A 208 9.25 11.88 18.49
CA LEU A 208 10.44 11.51 19.29
C LEU A 208 11.69 12.28 18.88
N LEU A 209 11.87 12.55 17.59
CA LEU A 209 12.97 13.37 17.07
C LEU A 209 12.87 14.82 17.54
N GLY A 210 11.66 15.39 17.57
CA GLY A 210 11.42 16.74 18.10
C GLY A 210 11.85 16.91 19.55
N GLU A 211 11.72 15.87 20.40
CA GLU A 211 12.22 15.86 21.78
C GLU A 211 13.76 15.99 21.85
N SER A 212 14.45 15.62 20.76
CA SER A 212 15.90 15.73 20.59
C SER A 212 16.33 16.92 19.71
N ASN A 213 15.42 17.88 19.47
CA ASN A 213 15.62 19.06 18.61
C ASN A 213 15.95 18.73 17.15
N VAL A 214 15.44 17.62 16.61
CA VAL A 214 15.50 17.29 15.18
C VAL A 214 14.12 17.51 14.57
N SER A 215 14.02 18.43 13.62
CA SER A 215 12.80 18.80 12.92
C SER A 215 12.58 17.89 11.70
N ALA A 216 11.84 16.82 11.87
CA ALA A 216 11.56 15.83 10.81
C ALA A 216 10.24 16.12 10.11
N ARG A 217 10.27 16.22 8.77
CA ARG A 217 9.07 16.22 7.92
C ARG A 217 8.59 14.80 7.73
N VAL A 218 7.26 14.59 7.73
CA VAL A 218 6.64 13.28 7.39
C VAL A 218 5.73 13.45 6.19
N ILE A 219 6.00 12.65 5.17
CA ILE A 219 5.19 12.57 3.95
C ILE A 219 4.55 11.18 3.87
N ASN A 220 3.22 11.13 3.82
CA ASN A 220 2.49 9.93 3.44
C ASN A 220 2.46 9.80 1.92
N MET A 221 3.08 8.75 1.40
CA MET A 221 3.18 8.43 -0.03
C MET A 221 2.29 7.23 -0.37
N ALA A 222 0.97 7.42 -0.32
CA ALA A 222 0.02 6.34 -0.64
C ALA A 222 0.13 5.91 -2.10
N SER A 223 0.41 6.83 -3.03
CA SER A 223 0.60 6.53 -4.45
C SER A 223 2.07 6.18 -4.73
N ILE A 224 2.34 4.89 -4.92
CA ILE A 224 3.70 4.42 -5.25
C ILE A 224 3.96 4.51 -6.76
N LYS A 225 2.90 4.34 -7.55
CA LYS A 225 2.95 4.48 -9.00
C LYS A 225 1.59 4.97 -9.54
N PRO A 226 1.51 6.16 -10.14
CA PRO A 226 2.61 7.13 -10.25
C PRO A 226 3.05 7.66 -8.90
N ILE A 227 4.33 8.00 -8.75
CA ILE A 227 4.86 8.59 -7.51
C ILE A 227 4.85 10.12 -7.60
N ASP A 228 4.71 10.81 -6.46
CA ASP A 228 4.82 12.28 -6.38
C ASP A 228 6.29 12.74 -6.46
N ALA A 229 6.82 12.81 -7.68
CA ALA A 229 8.19 13.21 -7.91
C ALA A 229 8.46 14.65 -7.45
N ASP A 230 7.50 15.57 -7.60
CA ASP A 230 7.65 16.97 -7.21
C ASP A 230 7.85 17.09 -5.69
N ALA A 231 7.06 16.37 -4.90
CA ALA A 231 7.19 16.36 -3.44
C ALA A 231 8.53 15.76 -2.99
N ILE A 232 9.02 14.71 -3.65
CA ILE A 232 10.31 14.09 -3.35
C ILE A 232 11.46 15.06 -3.68
N ILE A 233 11.44 15.69 -4.85
CA ILE A 233 12.47 16.67 -5.26
C ILE A 233 12.49 17.86 -4.29
N LYS A 234 11.31 18.37 -3.93
CA LYS A 234 11.18 19.45 -2.95
C LYS A 234 11.74 19.03 -1.59
N ALA A 235 11.38 17.84 -1.10
CA ALA A 235 11.89 17.29 0.15
C ALA A 235 13.42 17.18 0.13
N ALA A 236 14.00 16.61 -0.93
CA ALA A 236 15.46 16.51 -1.09
C ALA A 236 16.15 17.88 -1.09
N ALA A 237 15.57 18.89 -1.74
CA ALA A 237 16.12 20.23 -1.80
C ALA A 237 16.05 20.98 -0.46
N GLU A 238 14.95 20.83 0.26
CA GLU A 238 14.69 21.59 1.50
C GLU A 238 15.32 20.95 2.75
N THR A 239 15.27 19.61 2.86
CA THR A 239 15.75 18.90 4.06
C THR A 239 17.11 18.22 3.87
N GLY A 240 17.57 18.01 2.65
CA GLY A 240 18.93 17.50 2.33
C GLY A 240 19.20 16.04 2.76
N ALA A 241 18.24 15.33 3.32
CA ALA A 241 18.34 13.91 3.69
C ALA A 241 16.95 13.27 3.74
N ILE A 242 16.84 12.01 3.33
CA ILE A 242 15.56 11.28 3.27
C ILE A 242 15.68 9.93 3.95
N VAL A 243 14.66 9.56 4.73
CA VAL A 243 14.42 8.18 5.20
C VAL A 243 13.15 7.68 4.57
N THR A 244 13.14 6.46 4.01
CA THR A 244 11.90 5.80 3.57
C THR A 244 11.48 4.72 4.56
N ALA A 245 10.18 4.55 4.79
CA ALA A 245 9.64 3.54 5.70
C ALA A 245 8.47 2.80 5.06
N GLU A 246 8.62 1.48 4.94
CA GLU A 246 7.65 0.58 4.29
C GLU A 246 7.62 -0.80 4.95
N GLU A 247 6.46 -1.40 5.03
CA GLU A 247 6.28 -2.79 5.47
C GLU A 247 6.46 -3.74 4.27
N HIS A 248 7.65 -3.73 3.70
CA HIS A 248 8.01 -4.44 2.47
C HIS A 248 9.52 -4.68 2.49
N ASN A 249 10.04 -5.53 1.60
CA ASN A 249 11.48 -5.62 1.39
C ASN A 249 12.01 -4.25 0.91
N ILE A 250 13.19 -3.85 1.38
CA ILE A 250 13.86 -2.61 0.94
C ILE A 250 14.18 -2.61 -0.57
N ILE A 251 14.13 -3.79 -1.21
CA ILE A 251 14.41 -3.97 -2.63
C ILE A 251 13.13 -3.80 -3.44
N GLY A 252 13.09 -2.83 -4.34
CA GLY A 252 12.03 -2.66 -5.34
C GLY A 252 10.75 -1.96 -4.88
N GLY A 253 10.56 -1.68 -3.56
CA GLY A 253 9.39 -1.02 -3.01
C GLY A 253 9.41 0.51 -3.08
N LEU A 254 8.86 1.16 -2.03
CA LEU A 254 8.82 2.62 -1.88
C LEU A 254 10.22 3.22 -1.89
N GLY A 255 11.15 2.65 -1.11
CA GLY A 255 12.52 3.14 -1.01
C GLY A 255 13.21 3.21 -2.36
N SER A 256 13.05 2.16 -3.18
CA SER A 256 13.58 2.14 -4.55
C SER A 256 12.91 3.19 -5.44
N ALA A 257 11.58 3.35 -5.35
CA ALA A 257 10.85 4.35 -6.13
C ALA A 257 11.28 5.78 -5.80
N VAL A 258 11.48 6.10 -4.52
CA VAL A 258 12.00 7.39 -4.06
C VAL A 258 13.44 7.60 -4.54
N SER A 259 14.29 6.57 -4.44
CA SER A 259 15.70 6.63 -4.88
C SER A 259 15.82 6.95 -6.37
N GLU A 260 14.98 6.35 -7.22
CA GLU A 260 14.96 6.62 -8.66
C GLU A 260 14.73 8.10 -8.95
N VAL A 261 13.80 8.75 -8.21
CA VAL A 261 13.55 10.19 -8.34
C VAL A 261 14.71 11.02 -7.80
N VAL A 262 15.22 10.67 -6.61
CA VAL A 262 16.31 11.42 -5.94
C VAL A 262 17.58 11.40 -6.79
N VAL A 263 18.01 10.25 -7.27
CA VAL A 263 19.25 10.11 -8.07
C VAL A 263 19.13 10.85 -9.39
N ALA A 264 17.95 10.82 -10.03
CA ALA A 264 17.74 11.48 -11.32
C ALA A 264 17.64 13.01 -11.22
N ASN A 265 17.29 13.59 -10.07
CA ASN A 265 16.97 15.01 -9.95
C ASN A 265 17.80 15.78 -8.89
N LYS A 266 17.82 15.30 -7.64
CA LYS A 266 18.48 15.95 -6.52
C LYS A 266 19.10 14.92 -5.58
N PRO A 267 20.30 14.40 -5.88
CA PRO A 267 20.96 13.41 -5.05
C PRO A 267 21.21 13.91 -3.62
N VAL A 268 20.71 13.17 -2.64
CA VAL A 268 20.92 13.38 -1.20
C VAL A 268 21.10 12.04 -0.50
N PRO A 269 21.72 12.00 0.71
CA PRO A 269 21.79 10.79 1.49
C PRO A 269 20.42 10.21 1.79
N MET A 270 20.29 8.88 1.67
CA MET A 270 19.06 8.15 2.00
C MET A 270 19.35 6.98 2.94
N GLU A 271 18.36 6.67 3.79
CA GLU A 271 18.26 5.45 4.60
C GLU A 271 16.92 4.77 4.35
N PHE A 272 16.89 3.45 4.48
CA PHE A 272 15.71 2.63 4.22
C PHE A 272 15.31 1.88 5.49
N VAL A 273 14.07 2.03 5.90
CA VAL A 273 13.40 1.22 6.92
C VAL A 273 12.42 0.29 6.22
N GLY A 274 12.71 -1.00 6.26
CA GLY A 274 11.99 -2.07 5.59
C GLY A 274 12.63 -3.41 5.93
N VAL A 275 12.04 -4.50 5.48
CA VAL A 275 12.58 -5.85 5.67
C VAL A 275 13.84 -6.01 4.82
N ARG A 276 14.93 -6.54 5.42
CA ARG A 276 16.26 -6.57 4.82
C ARG A 276 16.56 -7.92 4.18
N ASP A 277 16.02 -8.12 2.98
CA ASP A 277 16.28 -9.30 2.12
C ASP A 277 16.18 -10.64 2.88
N THR A 278 15.07 -10.80 3.62
CA THR A 278 14.80 -12.02 4.37
C THR A 278 13.30 -12.32 4.36
N PHE A 279 12.95 -13.59 4.49
CA PHE A 279 11.57 -13.99 4.69
C PHE A 279 11.10 -13.62 6.12
N GLY A 280 9.79 -13.48 6.29
CA GLY A 280 9.19 -13.34 7.59
C GLY A 280 9.10 -14.69 8.34
N GLU A 281 8.35 -14.69 9.41
CA GLU A 281 8.10 -15.85 10.26
C GLU A 281 6.77 -15.70 11.02
N SER A 282 6.31 -16.75 11.68
CA SER A 282 5.12 -16.70 12.55
C SER A 282 5.41 -15.92 13.83
N GLY A 283 4.50 -15.05 14.21
CA GLY A 283 4.56 -14.24 15.43
C GLY A 283 3.40 -13.25 15.48
N THR A 284 3.25 -12.52 16.57
CA THR A 284 2.27 -11.45 16.61
C THR A 284 2.75 -10.25 15.78
N PRO A 285 1.84 -9.48 15.15
CA PRO A 285 2.23 -8.30 14.36
C PRO A 285 3.20 -7.37 15.09
N LYS A 286 2.96 -7.11 16.38
CA LYS A 286 3.81 -6.22 17.20
C LYS A 286 5.22 -6.76 17.40
N GLU A 287 5.35 -8.06 17.70
CA GLU A 287 6.66 -8.71 17.87
C GLU A 287 7.43 -8.73 16.55
N LEU A 288 6.75 -9.01 15.43
CA LEU A 288 7.37 -9.03 14.11
C LEU A 288 7.84 -7.63 13.68
N LEU A 289 7.02 -6.59 13.85
CA LEU A 289 7.46 -5.22 13.57
C LEU A 289 8.72 -4.85 14.36
N ALA A 290 8.76 -5.20 15.66
CA ALA A 290 9.93 -4.94 16.49
C ALA A 290 11.17 -5.76 16.06
N LYS A 291 10.98 -7.05 15.76
CA LYS A 291 12.08 -7.95 15.35
C LYS A 291 12.70 -7.56 14.01
N TYR A 292 11.87 -7.10 13.07
CA TYR A 292 12.32 -6.75 11.72
C TYR A 292 12.70 -5.28 11.57
N GLY A 293 12.72 -4.51 12.67
CA GLY A 293 13.18 -3.12 12.67
C GLY A 293 12.23 -2.16 11.96
N LEU A 294 10.92 -2.35 12.16
CA LEU A 294 9.84 -1.58 11.52
C LEU A 294 9.07 -0.72 12.53
N THR A 295 9.73 -0.25 13.58
CA THR A 295 9.12 0.58 14.61
C THR A 295 9.53 2.06 14.48
N ALA A 296 8.82 2.94 15.20
CA ALA A 296 9.20 4.35 15.29
C ALA A 296 10.65 4.55 15.75
N LYS A 297 11.14 3.71 16.67
CA LYS A 297 12.54 3.76 17.16
C LYS A 297 13.54 3.43 16.05
N ASP A 298 13.21 2.47 15.18
CA ASP A 298 14.09 2.10 14.06
C ASP A 298 14.15 3.22 13.02
N ILE A 299 13.04 3.93 12.80
CA ILE A 299 12.99 5.12 11.96
C ILE A 299 13.84 6.24 12.57
N VAL A 300 13.75 6.48 13.88
CA VAL A 300 14.61 7.45 14.59
C VAL A 300 16.08 7.13 14.39
N GLU A 301 16.48 5.88 14.53
CA GLU A 301 17.89 5.47 14.33
C GLU A 301 18.33 5.63 12.87
N ALA A 302 17.45 5.36 11.90
CA ALA A 302 17.73 5.63 10.48
C ALA A 302 17.91 7.13 10.21
N VAL A 303 17.10 7.98 10.84
CA VAL A 303 17.24 9.45 10.77
C VAL A 303 18.58 9.90 11.34
N LYS A 304 18.97 9.41 12.50
CA LYS A 304 20.29 9.73 13.09
C LYS A 304 21.45 9.37 12.15
N ARG A 305 21.39 8.20 11.53
CA ARG A 305 22.43 7.77 10.57
C ARG A 305 22.44 8.64 9.31
N VAL A 306 21.29 8.96 8.73
CA VAL A 306 21.26 9.73 7.48
C VAL A 306 21.73 11.17 7.65
N ILE A 307 21.40 11.81 8.78
CA ILE A 307 21.81 13.18 9.08
C ILE A 307 23.34 13.31 9.17
N THR A 308 24.04 12.30 9.67
CA THR A 308 25.53 12.34 9.73
C THR A 308 26.20 12.27 8.36
N ARG A 309 25.45 12.00 7.30
CA ARG A 309 25.92 11.90 5.91
C ARG A 309 25.54 13.11 5.05
N LYS A 310 24.94 14.10 5.66
CA LYS A 310 24.44 15.35 5.04
C LYS A 310 25.51 16.34 4.52
#